data_f6fa52b120d5602da1569ec43c387d64
#
_entry.id   f6fa52b120d5602da1569ec43c387d64
#
_cell.length_a   1.000
_cell.length_b   1.000
_cell.length_c   1.000
_cell.angle_alpha   90.00
_cell.angle_beta   90.00
_cell.angle_gamma   90.00
#
_symmetry.space_group_name_H-M   'P 1'
#
loop_
_entity.id
_entity.type
_entity.pdbx_description
1 polymer ?
#
loop_
_entity_poly.entity_id
_entity_poly.type
_entity_poly.pdbx_seq_one_letter_code
_entity_poly.pdbx_strand_id
1 'polypeptide(L)'
;MSESLSIRVLLVEDDDDVRLSTEQALSLAGFKVESFASAERARASIAFGAPTIVVCDVRLPGVSGTEWLSEVRKIDPEIPVVLVTGHGHIAMAVQAMREGAYDFVEKPFTSERLIAIVRHAVERRQLALQVRALRDALDNWHGIQAVLIGRSAQMQQVRRTVMTLAETSADVLIYGETGTGKELVARCLHDHSERRRQHFVPLNCGGLPEALAESELFGHEAGAFTGANRVRVGKFEHAHGGTLFLDEIESMPMAVQIKLLRALQERSIERIGSNKSIAFDCRVVAASKDDLKSLSDEHKFRADLYYRIGVAIIELPPLRERREDIPLLFEHFTLMAASRYERAAPLVSTAQLADLMAYAWPGNVRELRNVADRFVLGLLGDRLTQVRAAAEQPVLPLGLPQQVEHFERAVIVEELRRHRGDQPTTATALGIARQTLHDKLRRLGIAADEFRS
;
A
#
# COMPACT_ATOMS: atom_id res chain seq x y z
N MET A 1 -20.49 15.57 -0.42
CA MET A 1 -20.75 16.88 -1.07
C MET A 1 -19.37 17.39 -1.49
N SER A 2 -19.06 17.37 -2.79
CA SER A 2 -17.74 17.81 -3.31
C SER A 2 -17.68 19.33 -3.14
N GLU A 3 -16.73 19.82 -2.36
CA GLU A 3 -16.34 21.23 -2.39
C GLU A 3 -15.95 21.55 -3.83
N SER A 4 -16.78 22.39 -4.49
CA SER A 4 -16.46 22.88 -5.83
C SER A 4 -15.15 23.67 -5.71
N LEU A 5 -14.09 23.19 -6.29
CA LEU A 5 -12.81 23.89 -6.41
C LEU A 5 -13.06 25.29 -6.95
N SER A 6 -12.97 26.30 -6.09
CA SER A 6 -13.18 27.69 -6.45
C SER A 6 -12.02 28.15 -7.33
N ILE A 7 -12.26 28.28 -8.65
CA ILE A 7 -11.26 28.78 -9.59
C ILE A 7 -11.02 30.27 -9.35
N ARG A 8 -9.75 30.67 -9.28
CA ARG A 8 -9.33 32.08 -9.19
C ARG A 8 -9.06 32.66 -10.57
N VAL A 9 -9.40 33.91 -10.75
CA VAL A 9 -9.07 34.69 -11.96
C VAL A 9 -7.90 35.60 -11.62
N LEU A 10 -6.76 35.41 -12.25
CA LEU A 10 -5.62 36.32 -12.15
C LEU A 10 -5.77 37.36 -13.26
N LEU A 11 -6.04 38.59 -12.86
CA LEU A 11 -6.14 39.74 -13.77
C LEU A 11 -4.79 40.50 -13.80
N VAL A 12 -4.19 40.63 -14.97
CA VAL A 12 -2.95 41.37 -15.16
C VAL A 12 -3.19 42.53 -16.13
N GLU A 13 -3.12 43.73 -15.60
CA GLU A 13 -3.40 44.98 -16.31
C GLU A 13 -2.58 46.11 -15.67
N ASP A 14 -1.85 46.87 -16.43
CA ASP A 14 -0.98 47.94 -15.91
C ASP A 14 -1.72 49.25 -15.65
N ASP A 15 -2.80 49.53 -16.42
CA ASP A 15 -3.67 50.67 -16.19
C ASP A 15 -4.55 50.44 -14.95
N ASP A 16 -4.38 51.28 -13.92
CA ASP A 16 -5.08 51.19 -12.66
C ASP A 16 -6.58 51.30 -12.76
N ASP A 17 -7.11 52.20 -13.62
CA ASP A 17 -8.53 52.44 -13.80
C ASP A 17 -9.19 51.25 -14.54
N VAL A 18 -8.54 50.73 -15.56
CA VAL A 18 -8.99 49.56 -16.31
C VAL A 18 -8.93 48.31 -15.43
N ARG A 19 -7.85 48.15 -14.66
CA ARG A 19 -7.67 47.02 -13.73
C ARG A 19 -8.79 47.02 -12.68
N LEU A 20 -9.03 48.14 -12.01
CA LEU A 20 -10.06 48.26 -10.96
C LEU A 20 -11.45 48.01 -11.51
N SER A 21 -11.80 48.62 -12.66
CA SER A 21 -13.14 48.46 -13.28
C SER A 21 -13.38 47.01 -13.72
N THR A 22 -12.34 46.35 -14.28
CA THR A 22 -12.43 44.96 -14.71
C THR A 22 -12.51 44.00 -13.51
N GLU A 23 -11.73 44.21 -12.46
CA GLU A 23 -11.80 43.45 -11.22
C GLU A 23 -13.19 43.55 -10.58
N GLN A 24 -13.76 44.77 -10.50
CA GLN A 24 -15.12 44.95 -9.96
C GLN A 24 -16.17 44.23 -10.79
N ALA A 25 -16.09 44.31 -12.12
CA ALA A 25 -17.07 43.67 -13.03
C ALA A 25 -17.02 42.13 -12.85
N LEU A 26 -15.84 41.55 -12.80
CA LEU A 26 -15.65 40.09 -12.59
C LEU A 26 -16.05 39.65 -11.17
N SER A 27 -15.75 40.45 -10.16
CA SER A 27 -16.14 40.17 -8.76
C SER A 27 -17.66 40.23 -8.57
N LEU A 28 -18.34 41.20 -9.16
CA LEU A 28 -19.81 41.29 -9.17
C LEU A 28 -20.48 40.12 -9.92
N ALA A 29 -19.79 39.53 -10.90
CA ALA A 29 -20.22 38.31 -11.59
C ALA A 29 -19.97 37.03 -10.78
N GLY A 30 -19.39 37.12 -9.56
CA GLY A 30 -19.18 36.03 -8.62
C GLY A 30 -17.84 35.31 -8.76
N PHE A 31 -16.87 35.85 -9.51
CA PHE A 31 -15.54 35.28 -9.60
C PHE A 31 -14.63 35.74 -8.43
N LYS A 32 -13.73 34.89 -8.01
CA LYS A 32 -12.63 35.29 -7.11
C LYS A 32 -11.50 35.86 -7.97
N VAL A 33 -11.30 37.16 -7.88
CA VAL A 33 -10.29 37.88 -8.67
C VAL A 33 -9.11 38.25 -7.80
N GLU A 34 -7.92 38.11 -8.35
CA GLU A 34 -6.65 38.57 -7.80
C GLU A 34 -5.97 39.39 -8.88
N SER A 35 -5.80 40.69 -8.67
CA SER A 35 -5.34 41.61 -9.70
C SER A 35 -3.87 42.05 -9.49
N PHE A 36 -3.15 42.22 -10.58
CA PHE A 36 -1.73 42.58 -10.62
C PHE A 36 -1.46 43.64 -11.67
N ALA A 37 -0.51 44.54 -11.35
CA ALA A 37 -0.09 45.58 -12.29
C ALA A 37 0.99 45.11 -13.29
N SER A 38 1.54 43.89 -13.13
CA SER A 38 2.52 43.32 -14.06
C SER A 38 2.55 41.80 -14.00
N ALA A 39 3.06 41.16 -15.05
CA ALA A 39 3.22 39.70 -15.14
C ALA A 39 4.17 39.15 -14.08
N GLU A 40 5.24 39.89 -13.74
CA GLU A 40 6.23 39.47 -12.75
C GLU A 40 5.61 39.32 -11.35
N ARG A 41 4.67 40.20 -10.99
CA ARG A 41 3.95 40.12 -9.71
C ARG A 41 2.98 38.95 -9.67
N ALA A 42 2.34 38.62 -10.78
CA ALA A 42 1.42 37.51 -10.89
C ALA A 42 2.12 36.14 -10.89
N ARG A 43 3.43 36.07 -11.17
CA ARG A 43 4.20 34.82 -11.33
C ARG A 43 4.13 33.90 -10.13
N ALA A 44 4.15 34.43 -8.91
CA ALA A 44 4.09 33.64 -7.67
C ALA A 44 2.73 32.97 -7.44
N SER A 45 1.66 33.46 -8.09
CA SER A 45 0.28 32.92 -7.97
C SER A 45 -0.01 31.78 -8.95
N ILE A 46 0.95 31.40 -9.81
CA ILE A 46 0.80 30.32 -10.81
C ILE A 46 1.63 29.13 -10.41
N ALA A 47 0.99 27.96 -10.34
CA ALA A 47 1.62 26.68 -10.12
C ALA A 47 0.95 25.59 -10.97
N PHE A 48 1.68 24.51 -11.22
CA PHE A 48 1.14 23.35 -11.91
C PHE A 48 -0.05 22.73 -11.15
N GLY A 49 -1.18 22.57 -11.83
CA GLY A 49 -2.42 22.07 -11.21
C GLY A 49 -3.18 23.10 -10.37
N ALA A 50 -2.76 24.37 -10.35
CA ALA A 50 -3.47 25.40 -9.62
C ALA A 50 -4.89 25.63 -10.17
N PRO A 51 -5.91 25.84 -9.31
CA PRO A 51 -7.28 26.17 -9.72
C PRO A 51 -7.36 27.64 -10.15
N THR A 52 -6.78 27.97 -11.32
CA THR A 52 -6.53 29.34 -11.76
C THR A 52 -6.73 29.47 -13.26
N ILE A 53 -7.24 30.63 -13.70
CA ILE A 53 -7.21 31.13 -15.07
C ILE A 53 -6.53 32.51 -15.09
N VAL A 54 -6.07 32.94 -16.25
CA VAL A 54 -5.37 34.22 -16.43
C VAL A 54 -6.15 35.10 -17.42
N VAL A 55 -6.38 36.37 -17.06
CA VAL A 55 -6.83 37.45 -17.96
C VAL A 55 -5.69 38.46 -17.97
N CYS A 56 -5.12 38.73 -19.15
CA CYS A 56 -3.89 39.50 -19.24
C CYS A 56 -3.90 40.48 -20.39
N ASP A 57 -3.55 41.76 -20.14
CA ASP A 57 -3.29 42.68 -21.24
C ASP A 57 -2.06 42.23 -22.05
N VAL A 58 -2.15 42.38 -23.36
CA VAL A 58 -1.03 42.08 -24.27
C VAL A 58 0.11 43.08 -24.08
N ARG A 59 -0.22 44.36 -23.77
CA ARG A 59 0.75 45.40 -23.57
C ARG A 59 0.99 45.65 -22.09
N LEU A 60 1.95 45.00 -21.53
CA LEU A 60 2.40 45.21 -20.16
C LEU A 60 3.82 45.79 -20.13
N PRO A 61 4.17 46.61 -19.13
CA PRO A 61 5.54 47.03 -18.91
C PRO A 61 6.39 45.83 -18.48
N GLY A 62 7.57 45.66 -19.07
CA GLY A 62 8.46 44.55 -18.79
C GLY A 62 8.12 43.31 -19.64
N VAL A 63 7.57 42.26 -19.04
CA VAL A 63 7.15 41.02 -19.74
C VAL A 63 5.79 41.25 -20.42
N SER A 64 5.74 41.14 -21.74
CA SER A 64 4.50 41.27 -22.51
C SER A 64 3.51 40.13 -22.20
N GLY A 65 2.20 40.39 -22.43
CA GLY A 65 1.19 39.35 -22.23
C GLY A 65 1.37 38.09 -23.08
N THR A 66 2.01 38.21 -24.27
CA THR A 66 2.34 37.06 -25.12
C THR A 66 3.54 36.27 -24.58
N GLU A 67 4.55 36.92 -24.07
CA GLU A 67 5.66 36.26 -23.38
C GLU A 67 5.18 35.56 -22.11
N TRP A 68 4.29 36.26 -21.36
CA TRP A 68 3.65 35.69 -20.17
C TRP A 68 2.81 34.45 -20.50
N LEU A 69 2.02 34.45 -21.57
CA LEU A 69 1.31 33.28 -22.08
C LEU A 69 2.28 32.09 -22.24
N SER A 70 3.43 32.31 -22.88
CA SER A 70 4.44 31.26 -23.09
C SER A 70 4.99 30.73 -21.78
N GLU A 71 5.21 31.59 -20.77
CA GLU A 71 5.66 31.15 -19.43
C GLU A 71 4.60 30.34 -18.70
N VAL A 72 3.35 30.81 -18.67
CA VAL A 72 2.23 30.10 -18.04
C VAL A 72 2.06 28.71 -18.64
N ARG A 73 2.13 28.60 -19.97
CA ARG A 73 2.01 27.30 -20.67
C ARG A 73 3.16 26.34 -20.40
N LYS A 74 4.36 26.84 -20.09
CA LYS A 74 5.49 25.99 -19.66
C LYS A 74 5.27 25.43 -18.25
N ILE A 75 4.55 26.17 -17.38
CA ILE A 75 4.23 25.71 -16.03
C ILE A 75 3.08 24.71 -16.08
N ASP A 76 1.97 25.08 -16.73
CA ASP A 76 0.79 24.21 -16.90
C ASP A 76 0.05 24.59 -18.21
N PRO A 77 0.13 23.76 -19.27
CA PRO A 77 -0.51 24.03 -20.55
C PRO A 77 -2.03 24.02 -20.51
N GLU A 78 -2.64 23.54 -19.43
CA GLU A 78 -4.09 23.48 -19.25
C GLU A 78 -4.66 24.73 -18.53
N ILE A 79 -3.82 25.69 -18.11
CA ILE A 79 -4.30 26.97 -17.58
C ILE A 79 -4.81 27.84 -18.74
N PRO A 80 -6.13 28.20 -18.77
CA PRO A 80 -6.65 29.11 -19.79
C PRO A 80 -6.08 30.51 -19.60
N VAL A 81 -5.54 31.08 -20.68
CA VAL A 81 -5.07 32.46 -20.72
C VAL A 81 -5.92 33.24 -21.73
N VAL A 82 -6.66 34.22 -21.25
CA VAL A 82 -7.46 35.18 -22.07
C VAL A 82 -6.63 36.42 -22.22
N LEU A 83 -6.34 36.82 -23.47
CA LEU A 83 -5.57 38.02 -23.75
C LEU A 83 -6.53 39.21 -24.04
N VAL A 84 -6.19 40.35 -23.46
CA VAL A 84 -6.88 41.63 -23.72
C VAL A 84 -5.98 42.48 -24.60
N THR A 85 -6.50 43.04 -25.70
CA THR A 85 -5.67 43.77 -26.68
C THR A 85 -6.34 45.08 -27.11
N GLY A 86 -5.55 46.10 -27.36
CA GLY A 86 -6.05 47.38 -27.94
C GLY A 86 -6.21 47.31 -29.47
N HIS A 87 -6.80 48.35 -30.06
CA HIS A 87 -7.11 48.47 -31.49
C HIS A 87 -5.87 48.16 -32.40
N GLY A 88 -6.14 47.44 -33.49
CA GLY A 88 -5.19 47.33 -34.64
C GLY A 88 -4.31 46.08 -34.63
N HIS A 89 -4.48 45.09 -33.73
CA HIS A 89 -3.57 43.95 -33.59
C HIS A 89 -4.20 42.58 -33.90
N ILE A 90 -5.06 42.48 -34.92
CA ILE A 90 -5.67 41.20 -35.36
C ILE A 90 -4.59 40.16 -35.67
N ALA A 91 -3.48 40.54 -36.32
CA ALA A 91 -2.36 39.62 -36.60
C ALA A 91 -1.72 39.07 -35.32
N MET A 92 -1.60 39.90 -34.29
CA MET A 92 -1.06 39.51 -32.98
C MET A 92 -2.00 38.59 -32.22
N ALA A 93 -3.32 38.89 -32.28
CA ALA A 93 -4.34 38.00 -31.68
C ALA A 93 -4.33 36.62 -32.33
N VAL A 94 -4.26 36.52 -33.66
CA VAL A 94 -4.15 35.25 -34.40
C VAL A 94 -2.90 34.52 -34.03
N GLN A 95 -1.75 35.19 -33.86
CA GLN A 95 -0.51 34.60 -33.42
C GLN A 95 -0.62 34.05 -32.00
N ALA A 96 -1.19 34.80 -31.07
CA ALA A 96 -1.41 34.37 -29.70
C ALA A 96 -2.34 33.14 -29.59
N MET A 97 -3.36 33.05 -30.45
CA MET A 97 -4.20 31.85 -30.54
C MET A 97 -3.42 30.63 -31.04
N ARG A 98 -2.49 30.82 -31.99
CA ARG A 98 -1.58 29.74 -32.45
C ARG A 98 -0.61 29.32 -31.37
N GLU A 99 -0.19 30.24 -30.53
CA GLU A 99 0.70 30.00 -29.37
C GLU A 99 -0.05 29.39 -28.19
N GLY A 100 -1.40 29.28 -28.27
CA GLY A 100 -2.23 28.55 -27.35
C GLY A 100 -2.93 29.43 -26.31
N ALA A 101 -3.17 30.69 -26.60
CA ALA A 101 -4.15 31.49 -25.84
C ALA A 101 -5.53 30.80 -25.88
N TYR A 102 -6.28 30.92 -24.81
CA TYR A 102 -7.64 30.37 -24.74
C TYR A 102 -8.60 31.19 -25.60
N ASP A 103 -8.54 32.52 -25.46
CA ASP A 103 -9.32 33.47 -26.23
C ASP A 103 -8.63 34.84 -26.16
N PHE A 104 -9.18 35.82 -26.94
CA PHE A 104 -8.77 37.22 -26.87
C PHE A 104 -9.96 38.15 -26.86
N VAL A 105 -9.79 39.32 -26.25
CA VAL A 105 -10.81 40.36 -26.13
C VAL A 105 -10.21 41.68 -26.59
N GLU A 106 -10.83 42.33 -27.57
CA GLU A 106 -10.42 43.64 -28.09
C GLU A 106 -11.00 44.80 -27.28
N LYS A 107 -10.16 45.73 -26.85
CA LYS A 107 -10.57 46.99 -26.21
C LYS A 107 -11.05 48.00 -27.26
N PRO A 108 -12.21 48.72 -27.04
CA PRO A 108 -13.06 48.64 -25.87
C PRO A 108 -14.01 47.44 -25.93
N PHE A 109 -14.20 46.77 -24.79
CA PHE A 109 -15.12 45.63 -24.65
C PHE A 109 -16.19 45.89 -23.61
N THR A 110 -17.31 45.18 -23.73
CA THR A 110 -18.36 45.21 -22.70
C THR A 110 -18.04 44.21 -21.59
N SER A 111 -18.41 44.51 -20.35
CA SER A 111 -18.23 43.62 -19.21
C SER A 111 -18.88 42.26 -19.44
N GLU A 112 -20.05 42.22 -20.08
CA GLU A 112 -20.77 40.98 -20.38
C GLU A 112 -19.96 40.05 -21.29
N ARG A 113 -19.24 40.60 -22.30
CA ARG A 113 -18.42 39.82 -23.22
C ARG A 113 -17.24 39.18 -22.48
N LEU A 114 -16.54 39.96 -21.65
CA LEU A 114 -15.41 39.44 -20.87
C LEU A 114 -15.91 38.38 -19.86
N ILE A 115 -16.99 38.65 -19.13
CA ILE A 115 -17.59 37.70 -18.17
C ILE A 115 -17.97 36.39 -18.85
N ALA A 116 -18.56 36.41 -20.06
CA ALA A 116 -18.89 35.19 -20.79
C ALA A 116 -17.67 34.36 -21.14
N ILE A 117 -16.58 34.98 -21.62
CA ILE A 117 -15.33 34.31 -21.95
C ILE A 117 -14.66 33.72 -20.68
N VAL A 118 -14.60 34.50 -19.61
CA VAL A 118 -14.04 34.07 -18.32
C VAL A 118 -14.83 32.89 -17.75
N ARG A 119 -16.16 32.89 -17.87
CA ARG A 119 -17.03 31.78 -17.42
C ARG A 119 -16.68 30.49 -18.15
N HIS A 120 -16.58 30.50 -19.46
CA HIS A 120 -16.22 29.35 -20.26
C HIS A 120 -14.76 28.88 -19.96
N ALA A 121 -13.85 29.82 -19.73
CA ALA A 121 -12.47 29.50 -19.33
C ALA A 121 -12.45 28.81 -17.96
N VAL A 122 -13.25 29.26 -16.99
CA VAL A 122 -13.40 28.63 -15.67
C VAL A 122 -13.96 27.22 -15.80
N GLU A 123 -15.05 27.03 -16.57
CA GLU A 123 -15.65 25.71 -16.82
C GLU A 123 -14.63 24.73 -17.43
N ARG A 124 -13.87 25.19 -18.43
CA ARG A 124 -12.80 24.39 -19.06
C ARG A 124 -11.73 24.00 -18.04
N ARG A 125 -11.29 24.93 -17.20
CA ARG A 125 -10.29 24.65 -16.16
C ARG A 125 -10.79 23.66 -15.11
N GLN A 126 -12.04 23.80 -14.66
CA GLN A 126 -12.67 22.85 -13.76
C GLN A 126 -12.69 21.44 -14.34
N LEU A 127 -13.09 21.31 -15.60
CA LEU A 127 -13.15 20.01 -16.28
C LEU A 127 -11.75 19.39 -16.41
N ALA A 128 -10.74 20.18 -16.79
CA ALA A 128 -9.35 19.70 -16.89
C ALA A 128 -8.81 19.19 -15.55
N LEU A 129 -9.09 19.91 -14.45
CA LEU A 129 -8.70 19.48 -13.10
C LEU A 129 -9.44 18.20 -12.65
N GLN A 130 -10.74 18.07 -12.98
CA GLN A 130 -11.51 16.86 -12.70
C GLN A 130 -10.98 15.63 -13.46
N VAL A 131 -10.73 15.78 -14.77
CA VAL A 131 -10.15 14.69 -15.59
C VAL A 131 -8.80 14.27 -15.05
N ARG A 132 -7.97 15.22 -14.63
CA ARG A 132 -6.68 14.95 -14.04
C ARG A 132 -6.82 14.21 -12.71
N ALA A 133 -7.66 14.69 -11.79
CA ALA A 133 -7.90 14.01 -10.50
C ALA A 133 -8.39 12.56 -10.70
N LEU A 134 -9.25 12.32 -11.69
CA LEU A 134 -9.71 10.97 -12.05
C LEU A 134 -8.58 10.09 -12.60
N ARG A 135 -7.68 10.64 -13.44
CA ARG A 135 -6.52 9.89 -13.95
C ARG A 135 -5.56 9.54 -12.82
N ASP A 136 -5.22 10.51 -11.97
CA ASP A 136 -4.34 10.28 -10.82
C ASP A 136 -4.94 9.23 -9.85
N ALA A 137 -6.27 9.27 -9.65
CA ALA A 137 -6.98 8.26 -8.86
C ALA A 137 -6.94 6.86 -9.51
N LEU A 138 -7.08 6.76 -10.84
CA LEU A 138 -6.97 5.49 -11.57
C LEU A 138 -5.55 4.92 -11.51
N ASP A 139 -4.52 5.75 -11.69
CA ASP A 139 -3.13 5.33 -11.64
C ASP A 139 -2.75 4.85 -10.23
N ASN A 140 -3.19 5.55 -9.20
CA ASN A 140 -3.01 5.13 -7.81
C ASN A 140 -3.76 3.81 -7.53
N TRP A 141 -4.98 3.66 -8.05
CA TRP A 141 -5.76 2.42 -7.90
C TRP A 141 -5.12 1.24 -8.61
N HIS A 142 -4.59 1.42 -9.81
CA HIS A 142 -3.82 0.39 -10.52
C HIS A 142 -2.53 0.06 -9.77
N GLY A 143 -1.85 1.06 -9.20
CA GLY A 143 -0.65 0.85 -8.39
C GLY A 143 -0.91 -0.04 -7.17
N ILE A 144 -1.96 0.22 -6.39
CA ILE A 144 -2.30 -0.60 -5.21
C ILE A 144 -2.76 -2.01 -5.59
N GLN A 145 -3.44 -2.20 -6.74
CA GLN A 145 -3.85 -3.53 -7.21
C GLN A 145 -2.67 -4.41 -7.59
N ALA A 146 -1.60 -3.83 -8.12
CA ALA A 146 -0.38 -4.55 -8.46
C ALA A 146 0.37 -5.05 -7.21
N VAL A 147 0.21 -4.34 -6.07
CA VAL A 147 0.88 -4.67 -4.81
C VAL A 147 -0.02 -5.54 -3.93
N LEU A 148 -1.27 -5.13 -3.68
CA LEU A 148 -2.25 -5.90 -2.91
C LEU A 148 -3.10 -6.76 -3.85
N ILE A 149 -2.49 -7.85 -4.33
CA ILE A 149 -3.08 -8.76 -5.32
C ILE A 149 -4.30 -9.49 -4.74
N GLY A 150 -5.37 -9.56 -5.53
CA GLY A 150 -6.60 -10.29 -5.22
C GLY A 150 -7.81 -9.73 -5.96
N ARG A 151 -8.80 -10.57 -6.26
CA ARG A 151 -10.06 -10.20 -6.92
C ARG A 151 -11.26 -10.30 -5.99
N SER A 152 -11.08 -10.94 -4.84
CA SER A 152 -12.13 -11.13 -3.84
C SER A 152 -12.74 -9.81 -3.38
N ALA A 153 -14.02 -9.84 -3.01
CA ALA A 153 -14.73 -8.67 -2.49
C ALA A 153 -14.05 -8.12 -1.23
N GLN A 154 -13.52 -9.02 -0.38
CA GLN A 154 -12.79 -8.66 0.82
C GLN A 154 -11.51 -7.87 0.48
N MET A 155 -10.70 -8.33 -0.49
CA MET A 155 -9.48 -7.61 -0.90
C MET A 155 -9.79 -6.30 -1.61
N GLN A 156 -10.91 -6.21 -2.33
CA GLN A 156 -11.38 -4.94 -2.88
C GLN A 156 -11.74 -3.95 -1.77
N GLN A 157 -12.40 -4.42 -0.71
CA GLN A 157 -12.72 -3.60 0.46
C GLN A 157 -11.45 -3.14 1.18
N VAL A 158 -10.49 -4.05 1.43
CA VAL A 158 -9.19 -3.71 2.03
C VAL A 158 -8.50 -2.59 1.23
N ARG A 159 -8.40 -2.71 -0.10
CA ARG A 159 -7.79 -1.66 -0.94
C ARG A 159 -8.51 -0.32 -0.82
N ARG A 160 -9.86 -0.32 -0.84
CA ARG A 160 -10.64 0.93 -0.66
C ARG A 160 -10.35 1.58 0.68
N THR A 161 -10.36 0.80 1.77
CA THR A 161 -10.06 1.29 3.11
C THR A 161 -8.63 1.83 3.21
N VAL A 162 -7.65 1.13 2.60
CA VAL A 162 -6.25 1.60 2.56
C VAL A 162 -6.15 2.94 1.84
N MET A 163 -6.79 3.11 0.68
CA MET A 163 -6.76 4.36 -0.07
C MET A 163 -7.41 5.51 0.71
N THR A 164 -8.59 5.29 1.29
CA THR A 164 -9.27 6.29 2.12
C THR A 164 -8.41 6.71 3.33
N LEU A 165 -7.80 5.75 4.01
CA LEU A 165 -6.97 6.04 5.17
C LEU A 165 -5.60 6.63 4.80
N ALA A 166 -5.07 6.33 3.62
CA ALA A 166 -3.81 6.91 3.15
C ALA A 166 -3.86 8.45 3.03
N GLU A 167 -5.03 9.00 2.69
CA GLU A 167 -5.28 10.45 2.59
C GLU A 167 -5.38 11.15 3.97
N THR A 168 -5.33 10.37 5.07
CA THR A 168 -5.46 10.89 6.42
C THR A 168 -4.17 10.72 7.21
N SER A 169 -4.00 11.50 8.29
CA SER A 169 -2.92 11.34 9.27
C SER A 169 -3.28 10.40 10.44
N ALA A 170 -4.43 9.73 10.39
CA ALA A 170 -4.89 8.85 11.46
C ALA A 170 -3.94 7.68 11.69
N ASP A 171 -3.71 7.32 12.96
CA ASP A 171 -3.02 6.09 13.35
C ASP A 171 -3.90 4.89 12.96
N VAL A 172 -3.30 3.79 12.50
CA VAL A 172 -4.03 2.63 11.95
C VAL A 172 -3.59 1.35 12.63
N LEU A 173 -4.56 0.52 13.01
CA LEU A 173 -4.34 -0.86 13.45
C LEU A 173 -4.68 -1.83 12.32
N ILE A 174 -3.74 -2.70 11.95
CA ILE A 174 -3.93 -3.76 10.97
C ILE A 174 -4.04 -5.08 11.70
N TYR A 175 -5.19 -5.72 11.59
CA TYR A 175 -5.46 -7.02 12.17
C TYR A 175 -5.46 -8.11 11.11
N GLY A 176 -4.93 -9.29 11.45
CA GLY A 176 -4.97 -10.47 10.57
C GLY A 176 -3.93 -11.51 10.93
N GLU A 177 -4.21 -12.75 10.59
CA GLU A 177 -3.34 -13.89 10.86
C GLU A 177 -1.93 -13.72 10.34
N THR A 178 -1.00 -14.53 10.88
CA THR A 178 0.39 -14.56 10.39
C THR A 178 0.43 -14.91 8.90
N GLY A 179 1.21 -14.16 8.13
CA GLY A 179 1.40 -14.40 6.70
C GLY A 179 0.30 -13.87 5.78
N THR A 180 -0.69 -13.09 6.27
CA THR A 180 -1.76 -12.47 5.45
C THR A 180 -1.28 -11.28 4.63
N GLY A 181 -0.17 -10.62 5.01
CA GLY A 181 0.42 -9.48 4.31
C GLY A 181 0.30 -8.14 5.03
N LYS A 182 0.21 -8.11 6.37
CA LYS A 182 0.05 -6.87 7.18
C LYS A 182 1.11 -5.82 6.88
N GLU A 183 2.39 -6.20 6.79
CA GLU A 183 3.47 -5.25 6.45
C GLU A 183 3.27 -4.63 5.06
N LEU A 184 2.80 -5.42 4.09
CA LEU A 184 2.55 -4.92 2.73
C LEU A 184 1.43 -3.86 2.73
N VAL A 185 0.38 -4.06 3.54
CA VAL A 185 -0.69 -3.07 3.74
C VAL A 185 -0.16 -1.81 4.41
N ALA A 186 0.71 -1.94 5.42
CA ALA A 186 1.35 -0.79 6.07
C ALA A 186 2.21 0.03 5.10
N ARG A 187 2.96 -0.65 4.22
CA ARG A 187 3.72 0.02 3.14
C ARG A 187 2.80 0.74 2.16
N CYS A 188 1.71 0.10 1.72
CA CYS A 188 0.72 0.75 0.85
C CYS A 188 0.11 2.00 1.50
N LEU A 189 -0.22 1.97 2.80
CA LEU A 189 -0.68 3.15 3.53
C LEU A 189 0.33 4.30 3.50
N HIS A 190 1.63 3.98 3.62
CA HIS A 190 2.69 4.98 3.55
C HIS A 190 2.89 5.50 2.11
N ASP A 191 3.03 4.60 1.14
CA ASP A 191 3.37 4.92 -0.25
C ASP A 191 2.28 5.75 -0.95
N HIS A 192 1.01 5.63 -0.52
CA HIS A 192 -0.12 6.40 -1.04
C HIS A 192 -0.49 7.61 -0.16
N SER A 193 0.31 7.93 0.88
CA SER A 193 0.08 9.07 1.76
C SER A 193 0.87 10.31 1.34
N GLU A 194 0.55 11.46 1.95
CA GLU A 194 1.37 12.67 1.82
C GLU A 194 2.81 12.47 2.32
N ARG A 195 3.03 11.49 3.22
CA ARG A 195 4.32 11.15 3.82
C ARG A 195 5.16 10.19 2.96
N ARG A 196 4.73 9.82 1.75
CA ARG A 196 5.38 8.83 0.86
C ARG A 196 6.85 9.11 0.52
N ARG A 197 7.29 10.37 0.63
CA ARG A 197 8.68 10.79 0.38
C ARG A 197 9.54 10.79 1.64
N GLN A 198 8.96 10.50 2.78
CA GLN A 198 9.61 10.46 4.07
C GLN A 198 9.95 9.01 4.47
N HIS A 199 10.53 8.81 5.65
CA HIS A 199 10.95 7.49 6.10
C HIS A 199 9.76 6.59 6.47
N PHE A 200 9.77 5.34 5.97
CA PHE A 200 8.99 4.24 6.52
C PHE A 200 9.89 3.43 7.45
N VAL A 201 9.61 3.46 8.75
CA VAL A 201 10.47 2.88 9.79
C VAL A 201 9.78 1.67 10.40
N PRO A 202 10.11 0.43 9.98
CA PRO A 202 9.55 -0.77 10.59
C PRO A 202 10.28 -1.15 11.88
N LEU A 203 9.50 -1.66 12.84
CA LEU A 203 9.99 -2.32 14.05
C LEU A 203 9.12 -3.55 14.31
N ASN A 204 9.73 -4.72 14.39
CA ASN A 204 9.07 -5.91 14.90
C ASN A 204 9.21 -5.95 16.42
N CYS A 205 8.08 -6.01 17.14
CA CYS A 205 8.01 -6.04 18.60
C CYS A 205 8.13 -7.47 19.15
N GLY A 206 8.03 -8.49 18.26
CA GLY A 206 8.10 -9.89 18.65
C GLY A 206 9.50 -10.31 19.10
N GLY A 207 9.58 -10.95 20.28
CA GLY A 207 10.80 -11.54 20.77
C GLY A 207 11.87 -10.56 21.27
N LEU A 208 11.56 -9.25 21.37
CA LEU A 208 12.49 -8.27 21.94
C LEU A 208 12.40 -8.26 23.47
N PRO A 209 13.53 -8.44 24.19
CA PRO A 209 13.59 -8.17 25.62
C PRO A 209 13.18 -6.71 25.90
N GLU A 210 12.56 -6.47 27.06
CA GLU A 210 12.00 -5.17 27.45
C GLU A 210 12.99 -4.01 27.27
N ALA A 211 14.20 -4.13 27.83
CA ALA A 211 15.23 -3.09 27.76
C ALA A 211 15.67 -2.80 26.30
N LEU A 212 15.65 -3.81 25.42
CA LEU A 212 15.99 -3.63 24.02
C LEU A 212 14.83 -2.96 23.27
N ALA A 213 13.58 -3.36 23.53
CA ALA A 213 12.40 -2.74 22.94
C ALA A 213 12.31 -1.26 23.29
N GLU A 214 12.56 -0.88 24.55
CA GLU A 214 12.61 0.52 24.96
C GLU A 214 13.73 1.29 24.23
N SER A 215 14.94 0.73 24.21
CA SER A 215 16.09 1.36 23.54
C SER A 215 15.87 1.54 22.04
N GLU A 216 15.24 0.56 21.37
CA GLU A 216 14.91 0.65 19.95
C GLU A 216 13.86 1.77 19.71
N LEU A 217 12.78 1.81 20.49
CA LEU A 217 11.68 2.77 20.29
C LEU A 217 12.07 4.19 20.65
N PHE A 218 12.64 4.39 21.86
CA PHE A 218 12.83 5.71 22.43
C PHE A 218 14.27 6.21 22.35
N GLY A 219 15.26 5.31 22.08
CA GLY A 219 16.67 5.66 22.09
C GLY A 219 17.25 5.71 23.51
N HIS A 220 18.55 5.91 23.62
CA HIS A 220 19.24 6.07 24.90
C HIS A 220 20.43 7.02 24.82
N GLU A 221 20.77 7.62 25.95
CA GLU A 221 21.99 8.38 26.13
C GLU A 221 23.16 7.46 26.52
N ALA A 222 24.37 7.92 26.29
CA ALA A 222 25.56 7.19 26.73
C ALA A 222 25.56 7.04 28.25
N GLY A 223 25.81 5.81 28.76
CA GLY A 223 25.78 5.50 30.19
C GLY A 223 24.42 5.21 30.81
N ALA A 224 23.34 5.18 30.01
CA ALA A 224 21.98 4.94 30.50
C ALA A 224 21.77 3.56 31.15
N PHE A 225 22.54 2.56 30.72
CA PHE A 225 22.57 1.19 31.28
C PHE A 225 23.91 0.52 30.98
N THR A 226 24.17 -0.65 31.59
CA THR A 226 25.38 -1.43 31.34
C THR A 226 25.44 -1.88 29.87
N GLY A 227 26.42 -1.35 29.11
CA GLY A 227 26.56 -1.58 27.67
C GLY A 227 26.12 -0.40 26.78
N ALA A 228 25.53 0.66 27.32
CA ALA A 228 25.19 1.88 26.60
C ALA A 228 26.44 2.77 26.37
N ASN A 229 27.34 2.33 25.55
CA ASN A 229 28.63 3.03 25.31
C ASN A 229 28.49 4.29 24.43
N ARG A 230 27.40 4.43 23.68
CA ARG A 230 27.14 5.53 22.75
C ARG A 230 25.68 5.94 22.81
N VAL A 231 25.38 7.18 22.42
CA VAL A 231 24.02 7.65 22.21
C VAL A 231 23.39 6.89 21.06
N ARG A 232 22.12 6.48 21.21
CA ARG A 232 21.33 5.84 20.15
C ARG A 232 20.04 6.63 19.92
N VAL A 233 19.80 6.99 18.67
CA VAL A 233 18.55 7.59 18.20
C VAL A 233 17.46 6.53 18.14
N GLY A 234 16.29 6.81 18.75
CA GLY A 234 15.14 5.92 18.76
C GLY A 234 14.36 5.92 17.43
N LYS A 235 13.53 4.88 17.25
CA LYS A 235 12.70 4.75 16.05
C LYS A 235 11.69 5.89 15.91
N PHE A 236 11.15 6.44 17.01
CA PHE A 236 10.27 7.61 16.97
C PHE A 236 10.96 8.86 16.39
N GLU A 237 12.18 9.14 16.83
CA GLU A 237 12.96 10.24 16.28
C GLU A 237 13.29 10.00 14.80
N HIS A 238 13.69 8.77 14.44
CA HIS A 238 14.04 8.42 13.06
C HIS A 238 12.83 8.47 12.11
N ALA A 239 11.62 8.21 12.63
CA ALA A 239 10.36 8.26 11.87
C ALA A 239 9.77 9.67 11.77
N HIS A 240 10.44 10.70 12.29
CA HIS A 240 9.94 12.07 12.25
C HIS A 240 9.62 12.50 10.81
N GLY A 241 8.45 13.08 10.60
CA GLY A 241 7.90 13.42 9.29
C GLY A 241 7.31 12.24 8.50
N GLY A 242 7.64 11.00 8.88
CA GLY A 242 7.31 9.78 8.16
C GLY A 242 6.26 8.89 8.83
N THR A 243 6.48 7.57 8.73
CA THR A 243 5.58 6.54 9.28
C THR A 243 6.37 5.55 10.12
N LEU A 244 5.95 5.29 11.34
CA LEU A 244 6.45 4.24 12.22
C LEU A 244 5.52 3.03 12.10
N PHE A 245 6.05 1.88 11.70
CA PHE A 245 5.31 0.62 11.62
C PHE A 245 5.73 -0.31 12.75
N LEU A 246 4.77 -0.71 13.60
CA LEU A 246 4.95 -1.60 14.75
C LEU A 246 4.32 -2.96 14.43
N ASP A 247 5.13 -3.94 14.07
CA ASP A 247 4.65 -5.30 13.81
C ASP A 247 4.64 -6.14 15.09
N GLU A 248 3.68 -7.08 15.20
CA GLU A 248 3.47 -7.94 16.36
C GLU A 248 3.36 -7.14 17.68
N ILE A 249 2.54 -6.07 17.66
CA ILE A 249 2.39 -5.18 18.82
C ILE A 249 1.84 -5.89 20.06
N GLU A 250 1.10 -6.99 19.89
CA GLU A 250 0.62 -7.86 20.96
C GLU A 250 1.74 -8.46 21.82
N SER A 251 2.93 -8.59 21.25
CA SER A 251 4.11 -9.15 21.93
C SER A 251 4.89 -8.11 22.75
N MET A 252 4.46 -6.85 22.73
CA MET A 252 5.15 -5.75 23.40
C MET A 252 5.02 -5.87 24.94
N PRO A 253 6.13 -5.79 25.70
CA PRO A 253 6.09 -5.82 27.19
C PRO A 253 5.23 -4.69 27.77
N MET A 254 4.53 -4.97 28.87
CA MET A 254 3.60 -4.02 29.50
C MET A 254 4.24 -2.67 29.88
N ALA A 255 5.49 -2.66 30.34
CA ALA A 255 6.20 -1.43 30.67
C ALA A 255 6.43 -0.56 29.42
N VAL A 256 6.72 -1.18 28.27
CA VAL A 256 6.89 -0.49 26.99
C VAL A 256 5.55 0.04 26.47
N GLN A 257 4.45 -0.71 26.64
CA GLN A 257 3.10 -0.24 26.29
C GLN A 257 2.73 1.06 27.03
N ILE A 258 3.10 1.20 28.32
CA ILE A 258 2.87 2.42 29.11
C ILE A 258 3.61 3.62 28.50
N LYS A 259 4.88 3.44 28.16
CA LYS A 259 5.70 4.50 27.55
C LYS A 259 5.20 4.84 26.14
N LEU A 260 4.81 3.82 25.36
CA LEU A 260 4.23 4.01 24.03
C LEU A 260 2.94 4.85 24.11
N LEU A 261 2.04 4.53 25.03
CA LEU A 261 0.81 5.30 25.21
C LEU A 261 1.09 6.79 25.49
N ARG A 262 2.02 7.08 26.41
CA ARG A 262 2.43 8.46 26.73
C ARG A 262 3.00 9.16 25.48
N ALA A 263 3.91 8.51 24.77
CA ALA A 263 4.48 9.06 23.55
C ALA A 263 3.41 9.41 22.51
N LEU A 264 2.40 8.54 22.31
CA LEU A 264 1.31 8.77 21.37
C LEU A 264 0.36 9.90 21.82
N GLN A 265 0.16 10.09 23.11
CA GLN A 265 -0.69 11.14 23.68
C GLN A 265 -0.01 12.51 23.63
N GLU A 266 1.25 12.57 24.07
CA GLU A 266 2.02 13.81 24.22
C GLU A 266 2.75 14.22 22.93
N ARG A 267 2.83 13.33 21.93
CA ARG A 267 3.62 13.51 20.69
C ARG A 267 5.07 13.89 20.97
N SER A 268 5.60 13.38 22.10
CA SER A 268 6.99 13.57 22.51
C SER A 268 7.52 12.32 23.21
N ILE A 269 8.83 12.15 23.18
CA ILE A 269 9.55 11.06 23.84
C ILE A 269 10.69 11.59 24.69
N GLU A 270 11.15 10.78 25.63
CA GLU A 270 12.40 10.97 26.37
C GLU A 270 13.30 9.77 26.10
N ARG A 271 14.59 10.01 25.83
CA ARG A 271 15.57 8.93 25.71
C ARG A 271 15.83 8.30 27.08
N ILE A 272 16.13 7.01 27.09
CA ILE A 272 16.54 6.32 28.33
C ILE A 272 17.80 7.01 28.88
N GLY A 273 17.75 7.37 30.18
CA GLY A 273 18.84 8.12 30.84
C GLY A 273 18.83 9.63 30.62
N SER A 274 17.74 10.19 30.06
CA SER A 274 17.57 11.63 29.86
C SER A 274 16.14 12.07 30.22
N ASN A 275 16.01 13.28 30.75
CA ASN A 275 14.70 13.92 30.99
C ASN A 275 14.38 14.97 29.90
N LYS A 276 15.11 14.97 28.79
CA LYS A 276 14.88 15.91 27.71
C LYS A 276 13.73 15.41 26.83
N SER A 277 12.63 16.16 26.79
CA SER A 277 11.51 15.89 25.89
C SER A 277 11.90 16.22 24.45
N ILE A 278 11.63 15.31 23.53
CA ILE A 278 11.90 15.40 22.10
C ILE A 278 10.57 15.22 21.37
N ALA A 279 10.06 16.30 20.76
CA ALA A 279 8.83 16.26 19.98
C ALA A 279 9.03 15.47 18.67
N PHE A 280 8.03 14.70 18.30
CA PHE A 280 8.00 14.00 17.01
C PHE A 280 6.66 14.18 16.29
N ASP A 281 6.71 14.13 14.97
CA ASP A 281 5.54 14.05 14.11
C ASP A 281 5.70 12.82 13.19
N CYS A 282 5.17 11.68 13.61
CA CYS A 282 5.07 10.52 12.73
C CYS A 282 3.67 9.92 12.80
N ARG A 283 3.26 9.31 11.70
CA ARG A 283 2.08 8.45 11.65
C ARG A 283 2.45 7.09 12.22
N VAL A 284 1.60 6.52 13.07
CA VAL A 284 1.80 5.18 13.63
C VAL A 284 0.86 4.19 12.95
N VAL A 285 1.43 3.11 12.42
CA VAL A 285 0.71 1.95 11.91
C VAL A 285 1.11 0.75 12.74
N ALA A 286 0.17 0.14 13.44
CA ALA A 286 0.41 -1.05 14.25
C ALA A 286 -0.20 -2.28 13.57
N ALA A 287 0.43 -3.45 13.73
CA ALA A 287 -0.09 -4.71 13.23
C ALA A 287 -0.14 -5.75 14.35
N SER A 288 -1.23 -6.52 14.40
CA SER A 288 -1.43 -7.62 15.35
C SER A 288 -2.00 -8.85 14.63
N LYS A 289 -1.65 -10.03 15.13
CA LYS A 289 -2.29 -11.30 14.73
C LYS A 289 -3.39 -11.72 15.70
N ASP A 290 -3.30 -11.26 16.96
CA ASP A 290 -4.21 -11.56 18.03
C ASP A 290 -5.18 -10.39 18.24
N ASP A 291 -6.40 -10.67 18.68
CA ASP A 291 -7.37 -9.64 19.03
C ASP A 291 -6.91 -8.88 20.29
N LEU A 292 -6.43 -7.65 20.09
CA LEU A 292 -5.93 -6.80 21.18
C LEU A 292 -7.02 -6.46 22.20
N LYS A 293 -8.31 -6.49 21.81
CA LYS A 293 -9.41 -6.29 22.74
C LYS A 293 -9.51 -7.45 23.70
N SER A 294 -9.51 -8.68 23.18
CA SER A 294 -9.50 -9.90 24.01
C SER A 294 -8.26 -9.96 24.92
N LEU A 295 -7.08 -9.62 24.40
CA LEU A 295 -5.86 -9.55 25.20
C LEU A 295 -5.94 -8.46 26.28
N SER A 296 -6.67 -7.38 26.05
CA SER A 296 -6.92 -6.36 27.05
C SER A 296 -7.80 -6.86 28.19
N ASP A 297 -8.84 -7.61 27.88
CA ASP A 297 -9.74 -8.24 28.87
C ASP A 297 -8.96 -9.27 29.73
N GLU A 298 -7.95 -9.93 29.16
CA GLU A 298 -7.02 -10.84 29.83
C GLU A 298 -5.86 -10.13 30.55
N HIS A 299 -5.82 -8.80 30.59
CA HIS A 299 -4.74 -7.98 31.16
C HIS A 299 -3.33 -8.23 30.55
N LYS A 300 -3.26 -8.77 29.32
CA LYS A 300 -2.03 -8.97 28.55
C LYS A 300 -1.69 -7.78 27.66
N PHE A 301 -2.68 -6.94 27.37
CA PHE A 301 -2.54 -5.69 26.64
C PHE A 301 -3.30 -4.57 27.35
N ARG A 302 -2.86 -3.34 27.25
CA ARG A 302 -3.54 -2.20 27.90
C ARG A 302 -4.74 -1.73 27.09
N ALA A 303 -5.89 -1.60 27.73
CA ALA A 303 -7.11 -1.10 27.11
C ALA A 303 -6.98 0.32 26.56
N ASP A 304 -6.31 1.21 27.33
CA ASP A 304 -6.11 2.60 26.94
C ASP A 304 -5.22 2.73 25.69
N LEU A 305 -4.19 1.89 25.56
CA LEU A 305 -3.37 1.82 24.36
C LEU A 305 -4.16 1.28 23.16
N TYR A 306 -4.96 0.22 23.35
CA TYR A 306 -5.83 -0.31 22.29
C TYR A 306 -6.74 0.79 21.72
N TYR A 307 -7.46 1.53 22.56
CA TYR A 307 -8.33 2.61 22.10
C TYR A 307 -7.57 3.78 21.47
N ARG A 308 -6.31 3.98 21.82
CA ARG A 308 -5.49 5.06 21.25
C ARG A 308 -4.98 4.72 19.84
N ILE A 309 -4.61 3.45 19.57
CA ILE A 309 -4.11 3.02 18.27
C ILE A 309 -5.22 2.49 17.35
N GLY A 310 -6.32 2.02 17.90
CA GLY A 310 -7.44 1.41 17.19
C GLY A 310 -8.48 2.41 16.66
N VAL A 311 -8.08 3.65 16.34
CA VAL A 311 -8.98 4.67 15.76
C VAL A 311 -9.48 4.25 14.38
N ALA A 312 -8.61 3.67 13.57
CA ALA A 312 -8.94 3.08 12.28
C ALA A 312 -8.40 1.65 12.23
N ILE A 313 -9.26 0.70 11.88
CA ILE A 313 -8.92 -0.73 11.85
C ILE A 313 -9.03 -1.24 10.41
N ILE A 314 -8.01 -1.97 9.96
CA ILE A 314 -8.02 -2.72 8.70
C ILE A 314 -7.90 -4.20 9.03
N GLU A 315 -8.92 -4.98 8.69
CA GLU A 315 -8.92 -6.43 8.85
C GLU A 315 -8.50 -7.11 7.55
N LEU A 316 -7.45 -7.93 7.63
CA LEU A 316 -6.95 -8.73 6.52
C LEU A 316 -7.53 -10.14 6.59
N PRO A 317 -8.35 -10.55 5.62
CA PRO A 317 -8.94 -11.88 5.62
C PRO A 317 -7.85 -12.95 5.45
N PRO A 318 -7.96 -14.09 6.15
CA PRO A 318 -7.09 -15.24 5.92
C PRO A 318 -7.33 -15.81 4.51
N LEU A 319 -6.34 -16.49 3.96
CA LEU A 319 -6.38 -16.96 2.57
C LEU A 319 -7.52 -17.96 2.30
N ARG A 320 -7.92 -18.75 3.30
CA ARG A 320 -9.06 -19.68 3.22
C ARG A 320 -10.42 -19.00 3.03
N GLU A 321 -10.54 -17.72 3.36
CA GLU A 321 -11.78 -16.93 3.18
C GLU A 321 -11.80 -16.17 1.84
N ARG A 322 -10.65 -16.13 1.12
CA ARG A 322 -10.50 -15.52 -0.21
C ARG A 322 -9.91 -16.50 -1.22
N ARG A 323 -10.46 -17.72 -1.26
CA ARG A 323 -9.92 -18.82 -2.09
C ARG A 323 -9.84 -18.47 -3.57
N GLU A 324 -10.73 -17.62 -4.08
CA GLU A 324 -10.71 -17.12 -5.46
C GLU A 324 -9.46 -16.33 -5.81
N ASP A 325 -8.71 -15.85 -4.82
CA ASP A 325 -7.43 -15.14 -5.03
C ASP A 325 -6.23 -16.10 -5.14
N ILE A 326 -6.37 -17.36 -4.69
CA ILE A 326 -5.28 -18.34 -4.63
C ILE A 326 -4.65 -18.57 -6.01
N PRO A 327 -5.41 -18.83 -7.09
CA PRO A 327 -4.82 -19.06 -8.41
C PRO A 327 -3.96 -17.88 -8.89
N LEU A 328 -4.48 -16.66 -8.73
CA LEU A 328 -3.83 -15.44 -9.14
C LEU A 328 -2.54 -15.18 -8.34
N LEU A 329 -2.60 -15.38 -7.02
CA LEU A 329 -1.44 -15.23 -6.13
C LEU A 329 -0.37 -16.30 -6.42
N PHE A 330 -0.79 -17.54 -6.66
CA PHE A 330 0.13 -18.63 -6.96
C PHE A 330 0.86 -18.40 -8.29
N GLU A 331 0.14 -18.01 -9.33
CA GLU A 331 0.72 -17.64 -10.63
C GLU A 331 1.74 -16.50 -10.47
N HIS A 332 1.35 -15.43 -9.77
CA HIS A 332 2.24 -14.30 -9.50
C HIS A 332 3.53 -14.74 -8.79
N PHE A 333 3.44 -15.55 -7.72
CA PHE A 333 4.62 -16.03 -7.00
C PHE A 333 5.44 -17.01 -7.80
N THR A 334 4.83 -17.84 -8.64
CA THR A 334 5.53 -18.74 -9.56
C THR A 334 6.35 -17.96 -10.58
N LEU A 335 5.80 -16.91 -11.17
CA LEU A 335 6.54 -16.02 -12.09
C LEU A 335 7.70 -15.30 -11.38
N MET A 336 7.47 -14.79 -10.16
CA MET A 336 8.53 -14.17 -9.37
C MET A 336 9.64 -15.17 -8.99
N ALA A 337 9.27 -16.39 -8.62
CA ALA A 337 10.23 -17.46 -8.31
C ALA A 337 11.03 -17.87 -9.56
N ALA A 338 10.35 -18.04 -10.69
CA ALA A 338 10.98 -18.37 -11.98
C ALA A 338 12.03 -17.32 -12.37
N SER A 339 11.71 -16.05 -12.24
CA SER A 339 12.67 -14.96 -12.48
C SER A 339 13.82 -14.97 -11.46
N ARG A 340 13.56 -15.21 -10.17
CA ARG A 340 14.59 -15.24 -9.11
C ARG A 340 15.58 -16.39 -9.28
N TYR A 341 15.08 -17.57 -9.65
CA TYR A 341 15.90 -18.78 -9.79
C TYR A 341 16.40 -19.03 -11.22
N GLU A 342 16.12 -18.09 -12.15
CA GLU A 342 16.48 -18.19 -13.59
C GLU A 342 16.00 -19.51 -14.21
N ARG A 343 14.77 -19.92 -13.91
CA ARG A 343 14.12 -21.13 -14.41
C ARG A 343 12.87 -20.80 -15.20
N ALA A 344 12.46 -21.68 -16.10
CA ALA A 344 11.16 -21.58 -16.73
C ALA A 344 10.05 -21.78 -15.68
N ALA A 345 8.99 -20.96 -15.75
CA ALA A 345 7.82 -21.16 -14.92
C ALA A 345 7.09 -22.46 -15.33
N PRO A 346 6.96 -23.44 -14.44
CA PRO A 346 6.25 -24.67 -14.75
C PRO A 346 4.76 -24.40 -14.93
N LEU A 347 4.09 -25.15 -15.79
CA LEU A 347 2.65 -25.08 -15.96
C LEU A 347 1.95 -25.78 -14.80
N VAL A 348 0.95 -25.11 -14.23
CA VAL A 348 0.12 -25.66 -13.15
C VAL A 348 -0.99 -26.51 -13.77
N SER A 349 -1.08 -27.79 -13.40
CA SER A 349 -2.15 -28.68 -13.84
C SER A 349 -3.48 -28.35 -13.16
N THR A 350 -4.60 -28.76 -13.76
CA THR A 350 -5.95 -28.59 -13.16
C THR A 350 -6.07 -29.31 -11.80
N ALA A 351 -5.43 -30.48 -11.67
CA ALA A 351 -5.42 -31.24 -10.41
C ALA A 351 -4.63 -30.49 -9.31
N GLN A 352 -3.47 -29.93 -9.66
CA GLN A 352 -2.69 -29.11 -8.72
C GLN A 352 -3.43 -27.84 -8.30
N LEU A 353 -4.15 -27.19 -9.23
CA LEU A 353 -4.97 -26.04 -8.89
C LEU A 353 -6.11 -26.39 -7.94
N ALA A 354 -6.76 -27.55 -8.16
CA ALA A 354 -7.80 -28.05 -7.24
C ALA A 354 -7.24 -28.31 -5.83
N ASP A 355 -6.04 -28.89 -5.71
CA ASP A 355 -5.35 -29.09 -4.45
C ASP A 355 -5.07 -27.77 -3.72
N LEU A 356 -4.56 -26.74 -4.45
CA LEU A 356 -4.32 -25.40 -3.89
C LEU A 356 -5.61 -24.77 -3.34
N MET A 357 -6.71 -24.91 -4.08
CA MET A 357 -8.02 -24.36 -3.69
C MET A 357 -8.64 -25.09 -2.49
N ALA A 358 -8.38 -26.38 -2.32
CA ALA A 358 -8.93 -27.19 -1.23
C ALA A 358 -8.19 -27.00 0.10
N TYR A 359 -6.93 -26.58 0.06
CA TYR A 359 -6.09 -26.48 1.24
C TYR A 359 -6.46 -25.29 2.14
N ALA A 360 -6.27 -25.41 3.45
CA ALA A 360 -6.69 -24.41 4.44
C ALA A 360 -5.72 -23.22 4.61
N TRP A 361 -4.48 -23.35 4.17
CA TRP A 361 -3.44 -22.32 4.21
C TRP A 361 -3.21 -21.70 5.61
N PRO A 362 -2.84 -22.47 6.63
CA PRO A 362 -2.61 -21.92 7.98
C PRO A 362 -1.48 -20.88 8.02
N GLY A 363 -0.49 -20.95 7.11
CA GLY A 363 0.55 -19.91 6.92
C GLY A 363 0.18 -18.85 5.90
N ASN A 364 -1.08 -18.82 5.43
CA ASN A 364 -1.64 -17.83 4.51
C ASN A 364 -0.76 -17.59 3.25
N VAL A 365 -0.60 -16.35 2.84
CA VAL A 365 0.16 -15.96 1.63
C VAL A 365 1.65 -16.29 1.75
N ARG A 366 2.20 -16.24 2.98
CA ARG A 366 3.62 -16.62 3.21
C ARG A 366 3.85 -18.09 2.87
N GLU A 367 2.94 -18.97 3.25
CA GLU A 367 3.01 -20.39 2.92
C GLU A 367 2.80 -20.62 1.43
N LEU A 368 1.80 -19.98 0.82
CA LEU A 368 1.54 -20.07 -0.62
C LEU A 368 2.77 -19.68 -1.44
N ARG A 369 3.45 -18.61 -1.06
CA ARG A 369 4.71 -18.18 -1.70
C ARG A 369 5.81 -19.23 -1.58
N ASN A 370 5.99 -19.83 -0.39
CA ASN A 370 6.97 -20.89 -0.21
C ASN A 370 6.65 -22.13 -1.06
N VAL A 371 5.36 -22.45 -1.24
CA VAL A 371 4.93 -23.54 -2.13
C VAL A 371 5.26 -23.21 -3.58
N ALA A 372 5.03 -21.98 -4.03
CA ALA A 372 5.38 -21.53 -5.38
C ALA A 372 6.91 -21.58 -5.61
N ASP A 373 7.72 -21.14 -4.65
CA ASP A 373 9.19 -21.26 -4.72
C ASP A 373 9.63 -22.73 -4.89
N ARG A 374 9.07 -23.65 -4.10
CA ARG A 374 9.37 -25.10 -4.18
C ARG A 374 8.89 -25.70 -5.51
N PHE A 375 7.76 -25.26 -6.03
CA PHE A 375 7.21 -25.70 -7.29
C PHE A 375 8.15 -25.37 -8.47
N VAL A 376 8.66 -24.15 -8.53
CA VAL A 376 9.64 -23.72 -9.55
C VAL A 376 10.97 -24.48 -9.42
N LEU A 377 11.38 -24.78 -8.18
CA LEU A 377 12.60 -25.56 -7.90
C LEU A 377 12.45 -27.05 -8.26
N GLY A 378 11.23 -27.53 -8.56
CA GLY A 378 10.97 -28.94 -8.85
C GLY A 378 11.02 -29.85 -7.62
N LEU A 379 10.81 -29.25 -6.42
CA LEU A 379 10.86 -29.98 -5.14
C LEU A 379 9.49 -30.55 -4.72
N LEU A 380 8.45 -30.33 -5.52
CA LEU A 380 7.10 -30.80 -5.27
C LEU A 380 6.72 -31.84 -6.35
N GLY A 381 6.13 -32.95 -5.92
CA GLY A 381 5.54 -33.96 -6.81
C GLY A 381 4.18 -33.51 -7.38
N ASP A 382 3.36 -34.47 -7.82
CA ASP A 382 2.05 -34.19 -8.43
C ASP A 382 1.05 -33.46 -7.52
N ARG A 383 1.27 -33.47 -6.20
CA ARG A 383 0.43 -32.77 -5.21
C ARG A 383 1.21 -31.65 -4.49
N LEU A 384 0.79 -30.42 -4.70
CA LEU A 384 1.47 -29.22 -4.22
C LEU A 384 1.35 -29.04 -2.69
N THR A 385 0.31 -29.58 -2.06
CA THR A 385 -0.02 -29.36 -0.64
C THR A 385 0.34 -30.51 0.30
N GLN A 386 0.76 -31.66 -0.20
CA GLN A 386 1.11 -32.85 0.62
C GLN A 386 2.36 -32.70 1.50
N VAL A 387 3.17 -31.69 1.32
CA VAL A 387 4.42 -31.50 2.10
C VAL A 387 4.14 -31.24 3.58
N ARG A 388 2.91 -30.93 3.96
CA ARG A 388 2.58 -30.58 5.36
C ARG A 388 1.80 -31.62 6.15
N ALA A 389 1.15 -32.58 5.51
CA ALA A 389 0.56 -33.70 6.22
C ALA A 389 1.62 -34.53 6.98
N ALA A 390 2.89 -34.46 6.54
CA ALA A 390 4.01 -35.06 7.25
C ALA A 390 4.62 -34.16 8.35
N ALA A 391 4.30 -32.87 8.38
CA ALA A 391 4.90 -31.90 9.32
C ALA A 391 3.96 -31.47 10.47
N GLU A 392 2.67 -31.79 10.40
CA GLU A 392 1.68 -31.44 11.44
C GLU A 392 1.26 -32.61 12.35
N GLN A 393 1.79 -33.80 12.15
CA GLN A 393 1.78 -34.73 13.26
C GLN A 393 2.80 -34.22 14.29
N PRO A 394 2.39 -33.96 15.55
CA PRO A 394 3.38 -33.80 16.60
C PRO A 394 4.22 -35.08 16.56
N VAL A 395 5.46 -34.95 16.14
CA VAL A 395 6.44 -36.01 16.31
C VAL A 395 6.68 -36.07 17.81
N LEU A 396 5.80 -36.76 18.53
CA LEU A 396 6.25 -37.53 19.67
C LEU A 396 7.41 -38.34 19.12
N PRO A 397 8.59 -38.36 19.77
CA PRO A 397 9.71 -39.12 19.29
C PRO A 397 9.28 -40.60 19.30
N LEU A 398 8.72 -41.03 18.17
CA LEU A 398 8.46 -42.45 17.93
C LEU A 398 9.79 -43.15 18.03
N GLY A 399 9.89 -44.14 18.91
CA GLY A 399 11.09 -44.94 18.99
C GLY A 399 11.44 -45.52 17.61
N LEU A 400 12.72 -45.79 17.36
CA LEU A 400 13.22 -46.32 16.09
C LEU A 400 12.36 -47.47 15.50
N PRO A 401 11.83 -48.43 16.31
CA PRO A 401 10.95 -49.47 15.79
C PRO A 401 9.66 -48.94 15.15
N GLN A 402 9.06 -47.96 15.74
CA GLN A 402 7.78 -47.35 15.22
C GLN A 402 8.04 -46.52 13.96
N GLN A 403 9.20 -45.84 13.86
CA GLN A 403 9.57 -45.10 12.64
C GLN A 403 9.81 -46.06 11.47
N VAL A 404 10.50 -47.19 11.73
CA VAL A 404 10.71 -48.23 10.72
C VAL A 404 9.40 -48.85 10.26
N GLU A 405 8.47 -49.11 11.19
CA GLU A 405 7.14 -49.66 10.88
C GLU A 405 6.31 -48.70 10.02
N HIS A 406 6.33 -47.39 10.32
CA HIS A 406 5.62 -46.37 9.51
C HIS A 406 6.23 -46.27 8.11
N PHE A 407 7.56 -46.30 7.98
CA PHE A 407 8.23 -46.27 6.68
C PHE A 407 7.90 -47.53 5.86
N GLU A 408 7.99 -48.68 6.49
CA GLU A 408 7.71 -49.99 5.88
C GLU A 408 6.24 -50.04 5.37
N ARG A 409 5.29 -49.55 6.18
CA ARG A 409 3.89 -49.45 5.79
C ARG A 409 3.69 -48.53 4.57
N ALA A 410 4.32 -47.38 4.56
CA ALA A 410 4.19 -46.42 3.45
C ALA A 410 4.71 -46.99 2.13
N VAL A 411 5.84 -47.66 2.13
CA VAL A 411 6.44 -48.29 0.94
C VAL A 411 5.56 -49.43 0.41
N ILE A 412 5.03 -50.29 1.31
CA ILE A 412 4.18 -51.43 0.91
C ILE A 412 2.83 -50.91 0.32
N VAL A 413 2.23 -49.89 0.90
CA VAL A 413 0.96 -49.31 0.43
C VAL A 413 1.17 -48.64 -0.96
N GLU A 414 2.25 -47.97 -1.18
CA GLU A 414 2.57 -47.32 -2.46
C GLU A 414 2.76 -48.37 -3.58
N GLU A 415 3.48 -49.45 -3.32
CA GLU A 415 3.67 -50.49 -4.31
C GLU A 415 2.39 -51.32 -4.55
N LEU A 416 1.53 -51.53 -3.54
CA LEU A 416 0.21 -52.12 -3.72
C LEU A 416 -0.70 -51.28 -4.60
N ARG A 417 -0.71 -49.97 -4.44
CA ARG A 417 -1.43 -49.04 -5.34
C ARG A 417 -0.93 -49.14 -6.76
N ARG A 418 0.40 -49.08 -6.94
CA ARG A 418 1.06 -49.15 -8.26
C ARG A 418 0.73 -50.44 -9.01
N HIS A 419 0.58 -51.53 -8.30
CA HIS A 419 0.26 -52.85 -8.84
C HIS A 419 -1.19 -53.29 -8.63
N ARG A 420 -2.12 -52.33 -8.33
CA ARG A 420 -3.57 -52.56 -8.17
C ARG A 420 -3.91 -53.74 -7.24
N GLY A 421 -3.20 -53.86 -6.12
CA GLY A 421 -3.43 -54.90 -5.11
C GLY A 421 -2.90 -56.27 -5.49
N ASP A 422 -2.17 -56.43 -6.62
CA ASP A 422 -1.55 -57.71 -7.02
C ASP A 422 -0.33 -58.05 -6.14
N GLN A 423 -0.53 -58.93 -5.17
CA GLN A 423 0.51 -59.27 -4.19
C GLN A 423 1.74 -59.93 -4.81
N PRO A 424 1.66 -60.86 -5.79
CA PRO A 424 2.84 -61.43 -6.42
C PRO A 424 3.74 -60.38 -7.05
N THR A 425 3.18 -59.49 -7.86
CA THR A 425 3.91 -58.44 -8.57
C THR A 425 4.48 -57.42 -7.55
N THR A 426 3.73 -57.05 -6.53
CA THR A 426 4.19 -56.19 -5.44
C THR A 426 5.36 -56.78 -4.67
N ALA A 427 5.33 -58.10 -4.34
CA ALA A 427 6.44 -58.76 -3.66
C ALA A 427 7.73 -58.74 -4.51
N THR A 428 7.61 -58.96 -5.84
CA THR A 428 8.73 -58.89 -6.77
C THR A 428 9.31 -57.48 -6.85
N ALA A 429 8.44 -56.42 -6.94
CA ALA A 429 8.86 -55.02 -6.98
C ALA A 429 9.57 -54.59 -5.69
N LEU A 430 9.15 -55.10 -4.54
CA LEU A 430 9.74 -54.82 -3.26
C LEU A 430 11.00 -55.69 -2.98
N GLY A 431 11.34 -56.64 -3.83
CA GLY A 431 12.48 -57.52 -3.66
C GLY A 431 12.36 -58.49 -2.48
N ILE A 432 11.13 -58.85 -2.07
CA ILE A 432 10.87 -59.75 -0.92
C ILE A 432 10.05 -60.98 -1.35
N ALA A 433 10.20 -62.06 -0.56
CA ALA A 433 9.39 -63.26 -0.79
C ALA A 433 7.88 -62.97 -0.59
N ARG A 434 7.01 -63.63 -1.38
CA ARG A 434 5.55 -63.47 -1.29
C ARG A 434 5.03 -63.77 0.13
N GLN A 435 5.56 -64.78 0.80
CA GLN A 435 5.18 -65.09 2.18
C GLN A 435 5.56 -63.94 3.14
N THR A 436 6.73 -63.34 2.97
CA THR A 436 7.19 -62.20 3.76
C THR A 436 6.27 -60.98 3.59
N LEU A 437 5.82 -60.70 2.34
CA LEU A 437 4.83 -59.63 2.07
C LEU A 437 3.52 -59.92 2.78
N HIS A 438 3.03 -61.16 2.72
CA HIS A 438 1.77 -61.57 3.36
C HIS A 438 1.80 -61.36 4.88
N ASP A 439 2.93 -61.78 5.54
CA ASP A 439 3.12 -61.62 6.99
C ASP A 439 3.22 -60.10 7.37
N LYS A 440 3.86 -59.28 6.54
CA LYS A 440 3.95 -57.82 6.74
C LYS A 440 2.59 -57.16 6.58
N LEU A 441 1.79 -57.54 5.57
CA LEU A 441 0.42 -57.01 5.37
C LEU A 441 -0.47 -57.31 6.59
N ARG A 442 -0.40 -58.56 7.10
CA ARG A 442 -1.13 -58.96 8.28
C ARG A 442 -0.68 -58.18 9.53
N ARG A 443 0.61 -58.05 9.76
CA ARG A 443 1.19 -57.32 10.90
C ARG A 443 0.85 -55.84 10.88
N LEU A 444 0.89 -55.24 9.70
CA LEU A 444 0.63 -53.80 9.51
C LEU A 444 -0.84 -53.46 9.32
N GLY A 445 -1.73 -54.45 9.32
CA GLY A 445 -3.18 -54.22 9.15
C GLY A 445 -3.56 -53.64 7.79
N ILE A 446 -2.88 -54.05 6.71
CA ILE A 446 -3.13 -53.57 5.33
C ILE A 446 -3.95 -54.59 4.59
N ALA A 447 -5.14 -54.24 4.10
CA ALA A 447 -5.99 -55.08 3.27
C ALA A 447 -5.65 -54.82 1.78
N ALA A 448 -5.00 -55.82 1.12
CA ALA A 448 -4.58 -55.69 -0.26
C ALA A 448 -5.78 -55.55 -1.23
N ASP A 449 -6.96 -56.01 -0.84
CA ASP A 449 -8.18 -55.93 -1.66
C ASP A 449 -8.71 -54.50 -1.81
N GLU A 450 -8.37 -53.55 -0.89
CA GLU A 450 -8.73 -52.12 -0.99
C GLU A 450 -8.07 -51.41 -2.17
N PHE A 451 -7.06 -52.04 -2.76
CA PHE A 451 -6.28 -51.46 -3.88
C PHE A 451 -6.58 -52.11 -5.25
N ARG A 452 -7.62 -52.98 -5.33
CA ARG A 452 -8.02 -53.71 -6.56
C ARG A 452 -8.98 -52.92 -7.48
N SER A 453 -9.29 -51.65 -7.14
CA SER A 453 -10.18 -50.80 -7.95
C SER A 453 -9.46 -50.07 -9.06
#